data_2fb2d2cde18b5f51658e9dcff1ae36ec
#
_entry.id   2fb2d2cde18b5f51658e9dcff1ae36ec
#
_cell.length_a   1.000
_cell.length_b   1.000
_cell.length_c   1.000
_cell.angle_alpha   90.00
_cell.angle_beta   90.00
_cell.angle_gamma   90.00
#
_symmetry.space_group_name_H-M   'P 1'
#
loop_
_entity.id
_entity.type
_entity.pdbx_description
1 polymer ?
#
loop_
_entity_poly.entity_id
_entity_poly.type
_entity_poly.pdbx_seq_one_letter_code
_entity_poly.pdbx_strand_id
1 'polypeptide(L)'
;MLFYQKKYLLIIFYLILSFFLTISFVGIENIYFNEVDWLLGSGDKSNAQNGWTFFKNDQWHFPLGKNPNYGLDISTSIIFSDSIPLFAFIFKIFKNFLGVSFQYFSLWILLCFFLQLYLSYLIIFKCTKNTFFSIFSSFIFLIAPILIYRISFHISLGGQWLILLGFYLNLLNFNKRKNFYWILLLILSTLIHLYFTIMLFGIYFAPLLQKFMEDRKILNTIFKVFTAVFVVLFFMFIFGYFETPVMSTVSRGYGELKLDLLSIFDPTVDEGTTSTNWSIFLKNIPGTSIEGFNYFGLGNIFLFLTSIIIIIYKNLKEKSFFKKLLTKNIGYFFILLFFT
;
A
#
# COMPACT_ATOMS: atom_id res chain seq x y z
N MET A 1 -20.22 28.36 -2.00
CA MET A 1 -20.80 27.48 -3.05
C MET A 1 -19.77 27.09 -4.10
N LEU A 2 -19.09 27.99 -4.79
CA LEU A 2 -18.05 27.73 -5.81
C LEU A 2 -16.89 26.82 -5.37
N PHE A 3 -16.45 26.88 -4.10
CA PHE A 3 -15.35 26.06 -3.58
C PHE A 3 -15.74 24.57 -3.45
N TYR A 4 -16.97 24.31 -3.01
CA TYR A 4 -17.50 22.92 -2.93
C TYR A 4 -17.70 22.32 -4.33
N GLN A 5 -18.22 23.10 -5.28
CA GLN A 5 -18.40 22.65 -6.67
C GLN A 5 -17.08 22.24 -7.31
N LYS A 6 -16.00 23.00 -7.12
CA LYS A 6 -14.65 22.64 -7.62
C LYS A 6 -14.12 21.34 -7.03
N LYS A 7 -14.43 21.07 -5.75
CA LYS A 7 -14.01 19.83 -5.09
C LYS A 7 -14.72 18.59 -5.68
N TYR A 8 -16.04 18.68 -5.89
CA TYR A 8 -16.80 17.58 -6.51
C TYR A 8 -16.37 17.31 -7.94
N LEU A 9 -16.14 18.36 -8.74
CA LEU A 9 -15.64 18.23 -10.11
C LEU A 9 -14.28 17.50 -10.14
N LEU A 10 -13.39 17.79 -9.20
CA LEU A 10 -12.10 17.13 -9.10
C LEU A 10 -12.24 15.64 -8.74
N ILE A 11 -13.13 15.30 -7.82
CA ILE A 11 -13.40 13.90 -7.47
C ILE A 11 -13.95 13.14 -8.68
N ILE A 12 -14.93 13.73 -9.39
CA ILE A 12 -15.49 13.12 -10.61
C ILE A 12 -14.43 12.97 -11.68
N PHE A 13 -13.57 13.96 -11.87
CA PHE A 13 -12.46 13.89 -12.81
C PHE A 13 -11.53 12.69 -12.50
N TYR A 14 -11.11 12.53 -11.23
CA TYR A 14 -10.25 11.42 -10.84
C TYR A 14 -10.96 10.06 -10.92
N LEU A 15 -12.25 9.98 -10.65
CA LEU A 15 -13.02 8.75 -10.82
C LEU A 15 -13.08 8.32 -12.28
N ILE A 16 -13.42 9.25 -13.17
CA ILE A 16 -13.48 8.99 -14.63
C ILE A 16 -12.09 8.57 -15.14
N LEU A 17 -11.06 9.31 -14.75
CA LEU A 17 -9.70 9.00 -15.14
C LEU A 17 -9.27 7.61 -14.65
N SER A 18 -9.55 7.29 -13.39
CA SER A 18 -9.22 5.97 -12.82
C SER A 18 -9.97 4.84 -13.50
N PHE A 19 -11.20 5.08 -13.94
CA PHE A 19 -11.97 4.10 -14.70
C PHE A 19 -11.29 3.82 -16.05
N PHE A 20 -10.90 4.83 -16.82
CA PHE A 20 -10.19 4.64 -18.08
C PHE A 20 -8.83 3.96 -17.88
N LEU A 21 -8.09 4.32 -16.84
CA LEU A 21 -6.82 3.69 -16.51
C LEU A 21 -7.00 2.22 -16.13
N THR A 22 -8.08 1.89 -15.42
CA THR A 22 -8.40 0.49 -15.11
C THR A 22 -8.71 -0.30 -16.37
N ILE A 23 -9.52 0.24 -17.29
CA ILE A 23 -9.78 -0.39 -18.60
C ILE A 23 -8.46 -0.63 -19.35
N SER A 24 -7.60 0.38 -19.39
CA SER A 24 -6.31 0.27 -20.08
C SER A 24 -5.37 -0.75 -19.44
N PHE A 25 -5.50 -0.98 -18.14
CA PHE A 25 -4.63 -1.88 -17.38
C PHE A 25 -5.10 -3.35 -17.42
N VAL A 26 -6.40 -3.59 -17.20
CA VAL A 26 -6.95 -4.95 -17.13
C VAL A 26 -7.61 -5.41 -18.43
N GLY A 27 -7.93 -4.51 -19.33
CA GLY A 27 -8.78 -4.75 -20.51
C GLY A 27 -10.27 -4.53 -20.21
N ILE A 28 -11.03 -4.14 -21.25
CA ILE A 28 -12.45 -3.82 -21.11
C ILE A 28 -13.30 -5.03 -20.71
N GLU A 29 -12.93 -6.23 -21.18
CA GLU A 29 -13.62 -7.48 -20.89
C GLU A 29 -13.49 -7.86 -19.41
N ASN A 30 -12.34 -7.60 -18.82
CA ASN A 30 -11.99 -7.99 -17.44
C ASN A 30 -12.58 -7.06 -16.36
N ILE A 31 -13.28 -5.99 -16.76
CA ILE A 31 -14.02 -5.13 -15.83
C ILE A 31 -15.31 -5.80 -15.34
N TYR A 32 -15.89 -6.70 -16.13
CA TYR A 32 -17.11 -7.40 -15.75
C TYR A 32 -16.86 -8.30 -14.54
N PHE A 33 -17.79 -8.24 -13.58
CA PHE A 33 -17.64 -8.98 -12.32
C PHE A 33 -17.69 -10.50 -12.47
N ASN A 34 -18.16 -11.00 -13.62
CA ASN A 34 -18.24 -12.45 -13.90
C ASN A 34 -17.03 -12.95 -14.73
N GLU A 35 -16.18 -12.05 -15.20
CA GLU A 35 -14.99 -12.43 -15.96
C GLU A 35 -13.83 -12.71 -15.02
N VAL A 36 -13.44 -13.98 -14.93
CA VAL A 36 -12.38 -14.43 -14.02
C VAL A 36 -11.15 -14.98 -14.73
N ASP A 37 -11.21 -15.20 -16.04
CA ASP A 37 -10.14 -15.86 -16.80
C ASP A 37 -8.79 -15.14 -16.68
N TRP A 38 -8.80 -13.82 -16.61
CA TRP A 38 -7.58 -13.04 -16.43
C TRP A 38 -6.92 -13.19 -15.03
N LEU A 39 -7.67 -13.76 -14.08
CA LEU A 39 -7.20 -14.07 -12.73
C LEU A 39 -6.77 -15.54 -12.62
N LEU A 40 -7.27 -16.41 -13.49
CA LEU A 40 -6.95 -17.83 -13.48
C LEU A 40 -5.65 -18.08 -14.24
N GLY A 41 -4.86 -19.00 -13.75
CA GLY A 41 -3.55 -19.33 -14.30
C GLY A 41 -2.61 -19.77 -13.20
N SER A 42 -1.37 -19.30 -13.26
CA SER A 42 -0.38 -19.50 -12.19
C SER A 42 -0.14 -18.22 -11.40
N GLY A 43 0.30 -18.36 -10.14
CA GLY A 43 0.74 -17.25 -9.30
C GLY A 43 -0.37 -16.65 -8.43
N ASP A 44 -0.09 -15.47 -7.88
CA ASP A 44 -0.86 -14.87 -6.79
C ASP A 44 -2.27 -14.41 -7.18
N LYS A 45 -2.48 -14.03 -8.43
CA LYS A 45 -3.83 -13.70 -8.92
C LYS A 45 -4.77 -14.89 -8.81
N SER A 46 -4.29 -16.08 -9.22
CA SER A 46 -5.06 -17.32 -9.14
C SER A 46 -5.30 -17.72 -7.69
N ASN A 47 -4.27 -17.58 -6.84
CA ASN A 47 -4.41 -17.80 -5.41
C ASN A 47 -5.47 -16.86 -4.79
N ALA A 48 -5.47 -15.58 -5.16
CA ALA A 48 -6.43 -14.59 -4.68
C ALA A 48 -7.87 -14.94 -5.11
N GLN A 49 -8.09 -15.26 -6.40
CA GLN A 49 -9.41 -15.62 -6.91
C GLN A 49 -9.91 -16.94 -6.32
N ASN A 50 -9.06 -17.93 -6.21
CA ASN A 50 -9.43 -19.23 -5.63
C ASN A 50 -9.73 -19.07 -4.13
N GLY A 51 -8.88 -18.37 -3.38
CA GLY A 51 -9.12 -18.06 -1.97
C GLY A 51 -10.49 -17.40 -1.74
N TRP A 52 -10.83 -16.42 -2.58
CA TRP A 52 -12.14 -15.76 -2.56
C TRP A 52 -13.27 -16.74 -2.90
N THR A 53 -13.12 -17.55 -3.94
CA THR A 53 -14.18 -18.47 -4.41
C THR A 53 -14.54 -19.48 -3.33
N PHE A 54 -13.56 -20.09 -2.68
CA PHE A 54 -13.79 -20.99 -1.55
C PHE A 54 -14.42 -20.26 -0.37
N PHE A 55 -13.87 -19.09 0.01
CA PHE A 55 -14.38 -18.30 1.12
C PHE A 55 -15.82 -17.84 0.90
N LYS A 56 -16.18 -17.42 -0.31
CA LYS A 56 -17.56 -17.01 -0.67
C LYS A 56 -18.56 -18.16 -0.49
N ASN A 57 -18.19 -19.35 -0.94
CA ASN A 57 -19.10 -20.49 -0.98
C ASN A 57 -19.25 -21.20 0.37
N ASP A 58 -18.32 -20.96 1.29
CA ASP A 58 -18.35 -21.56 2.61
C ASP A 58 -19.29 -20.83 3.59
N GLN A 59 -19.52 -21.44 4.75
CA GLN A 59 -20.22 -20.82 5.87
C GLN A 59 -19.32 -19.77 6.57
N TRP A 60 -19.93 -18.98 7.45
CA TRP A 60 -19.18 -18.14 8.36
C TRP A 60 -18.60 -18.97 9.51
N HIS A 61 -17.33 -18.79 9.76
CA HIS A 61 -16.61 -19.41 10.87
C HIS A 61 -16.08 -18.35 11.84
N PHE A 62 -15.61 -18.80 12.98
CA PHE A 62 -14.77 -17.98 13.83
C PHE A 62 -13.38 -18.63 13.95
N PRO A 63 -12.29 -17.86 13.78
CA PRO A 63 -12.24 -16.44 13.39
C PRO A 63 -12.86 -16.16 12.02
N LEU A 64 -13.27 -14.90 11.78
CA LEU A 64 -14.06 -14.51 10.60
C LEU A 64 -13.40 -14.83 9.25
N GLY A 65 -12.06 -14.81 9.21
CA GLY A 65 -11.29 -15.09 8.01
C GLY A 65 -11.07 -16.56 7.72
N LYS A 66 -11.46 -17.47 8.61
CA LYS A 66 -11.24 -18.90 8.44
C LYS A 66 -11.86 -19.42 7.14
N ASN A 67 -11.06 -20.15 6.37
CA ASN A 67 -11.39 -20.69 5.04
C ASN A 67 -11.03 -22.18 4.97
N PRO A 68 -11.78 -23.05 5.69
CA PRO A 68 -11.38 -24.44 5.92
C PRO A 68 -11.36 -25.30 4.67
N ASN A 69 -12.16 -24.94 3.66
CA ASN A 69 -12.25 -25.68 2.41
C ASN A 69 -11.15 -25.30 1.40
N TYR A 70 -10.39 -24.23 1.68
CA TYR A 70 -9.27 -23.81 0.83
C TYR A 70 -7.95 -24.38 1.38
N GLY A 71 -7.28 -25.18 0.54
CA GLY A 71 -6.04 -25.84 0.94
C GLY A 71 -6.22 -27.26 1.49
N LEU A 72 -7.40 -27.88 1.33
CA LEU A 72 -7.73 -29.23 1.80
C LEU A 72 -7.45 -29.40 3.30
N ASP A 73 -6.65 -30.43 3.66
CA ASP A 73 -6.34 -30.75 5.06
C ASP A 73 -5.52 -29.66 5.79
N ILE A 74 -4.97 -28.70 5.06
CA ILE A 74 -4.16 -27.63 5.66
C ILE A 74 -5.02 -26.58 6.33
N SER A 75 -6.27 -26.39 5.90
CA SER A 75 -7.21 -25.34 6.35
C SER A 75 -6.52 -23.99 6.57
N THR A 76 -6.87 -22.98 5.82
CA THR A 76 -6.20 -21.67 5.88
C THR A 76 -7.19 -20.56 6.15
N SER A 77 -6.71 -19.34 6.25
CA SER A 77 -7.51 -18.13 6.36
C SER A 77 -7.45 -17.35 5.05
N ILE A 78 -8.55 -16.67 4.70
CA ILE A 78 -8.63 -15.74 3.55
C ILE A 78 -7.53 -14.65 3.61
N ILE A 79 -7.01 -14.37 4.80
CA ILE A 79 -5.94 -13.41 5.03
C ILE A 79 -4.65 -13.78 4.29
N PHE A 80 -4.39 -15.08 4.11
CA PHE A 80 -3.15 -15.58 3.49
C PHE A 80 -3.27 -15.85 1.99
N SER A 81 -4.43 -15.63 1.39
CA SER A 81 -4.68 -15.90 -0.03
C SER A 81 -4.60 -14.68 -0.94
N ASP A 82 -4.13 -13.55 -0.44
CA ASP A 82 -4.00 -12.28 -1.18
C ASP A 82 -5.32 -11.72 -1.76
N SER A 83 -6.46 -12.23 -1.24
CA SER A 83 -7.82 -11.98 -1.75
C SER A 83 -8.42 -10.65 -1.28
N ILE A 84 -7.65 -9.72 -0.74
CA ILE A 84 -8.10 -8.44 -0.18
C ILE A 84 -9.25 -8.68 0.82
N PRO A 85 -8.97 -9.16 2.03
CA PRO A 85 -9.97 -9.58 3.02
C PRO A 85 -11.09 -8.55 3.25
N LEU A 86 -10.77 -7.26 3.16
CA LEU A 86 -11.76 -6.19 3.27
C LEU A 86 -12.94 -6.40 2.30
N PHE A 87 -12.64 -6.65 1.03
CA PHE A 87 -13.65 -6.86 0.01
C PHE A 87 -14.27 -8.24 0.13
N ALA A 88 -13.47 -9.26 0.48
CA ALA A 88 -13.98 -10.60 0.71
C ALA A 88 -15.06 -10.62 1.80
N PHE A 89 -14.85 -9.94 2.93
CA PHE A 89 -15.87 -9.86 4.00
C PHE A 89 -17.11 -9.11 3.55
N ILE A 90 -16.94 -7.96 2.87
CA ILE A 90 -18.08 -7.17 2.39
C ILE A 90 -18.92 -8.00 1.40
N PHE A 91 -18.29 -8.56 0.37
CA PHE A 91 -19.02 -9.29 -0.67
C PHE A 91 -19.57 -10.63 -0.19
N LYS A 92 -18.95 -11.29 0.79
CA LYS A 92 -19.50 -12.53 1.38
C LYS A 92 -20.85 -12.29 2.06
N ILE A 93 -21.12 -11.10 2.61
CA ILE A 93 -22.44 -10.76 3.16
C ILE A 93 -23.52 -10.86 2.08
N PHE A 94 -23.17 -10.52 0.85
CA PHE A 94 -24.07 -10.51 -0.30
C PHE A 94 -23.98 -11.78 -1.15
N LYS A 95 -23.34 -12.86 -0.67
CA LYS A 95 -23.02 -14.06 -1.46
C LYS A 95 -24.20 -14.66 -2.24
N ASN A 96 -25.41 -14.59 -1.68
CA ASN A 96 -26.62 -15.14 -2.30
C ASN A 96 -27.08 -14.37 -3.54
N PHE A 97 -26.60 -13.15 -3.73
CA PHE A 97 -26.90 -12.30 -4.89
C PHE A 97 -25.77 -12.28 -5.91
N LEU A 98 -24.64 -12.92 -5.60
CA LEU A 98 -23.47 -12.93 -6.46
C LEU A 98 -23.45 -14.17 -7.33
N GLY A 99 -23.05 -14.01 -8.60
CA GLY A 99 -22.85 -15.13 -9.53
C GLY A 99 -21.73 -16.09 -9.05
N VAL A 100 -21.73 -17.29 -9.65
CA VAL A 100 -20.71 -18.32 -9.34
C VAL A 100 -19.30 -17.77 -9.55
N SER A 101 -19.07 -17.13 -10.69
CA SER A 101 -17.77 -16.58 -11.10
C SER A 101 -17.57 -15.12 -10.70
N PHE A 102 -18.19 -14.66 -9.61
CA PHE A 102 -18.06 -13.27 -9.19
C PHE A 102 -16.65 -12.94 -8.71
N GLN A 103 -16.09 -11.83 -9.24
CA GLN A 103 -14.82 -11.23 -8.81
C GLN A 103 -15.00 -9.73 -8.50
N TYR A 104 -14.16 -9.18 -7.65
CA TYR A 104 -14.12 -7.75 -7.29
C TYR A 104 -12.75 -7.10 -7.54
N PHE A 105 -11.83 -7.81 -8.14
CA PHE A 105 -10.44 -7.35 -8.28
C PHE A 105 -10.31 -6.17 -9.24
N SER A 106 -11.13 -6.11 -10.30
CA SER A 106 -11.19 -4.94 -11.18
C SER A 106 -11.68 -3.69 -10.45
N LEU A 107 -12.68 -3.83 -9.59
CA LEU A 107 -13.16 -2.73 -8.72
C LEU A 107 -12.08 -2.30 -7.71
N TRP A 108 -11.32 -3.25 -7.16
CA TRP A 108 -10.20 -2.95 -6.28
C TRP A 108 -9.12 -2.14 -7.01
N ILE A 109 -8.74 -2.52 -8.23
CA ILE A 109 -7.73 -1.79 -9.03
C ILE A 109 -8.22 -0.36 -9.31
N LEU A 110 -9.49 -0.19 -9.68
CA LEU A 110 -10.11 1.12 -9.86
C LEU A 110 -10.00 1.98 -8.60
N LEU A 111 -10.32 1.40 -7.44
CA LEU A 111 -10.22 2.08 -6.16
C LEU A 111 -8.75 2.45 -5.83
N CYS A 112 -7.80 1.57 -6.11
CA CYS A 112 -6.38 1.84 -5.91
C CYS A 112 -5.93 3.02 -6.76
N PHE A 113 -6.24 3.06 -8.05
CA PHE A 113 -5.86 4.17 -8.92
C PHE A 113 -6.52 5.48 -8.49
N PHE A 114 -7.81 5.44 -8.16
CA PHE A 114 -8.52 6.62 -7.66
C PHE A 114 -7.92 7.17 -6.37
N LEU A 115 -7.72 6.32 -5.37
CA LEU A 115 -7.19 6.76 -4.07
C LEU A 115 -5.72 7.18 -4.16
N GLN A 116 -4.91 6.52 -5.01
CA GLN A 116 -3.53 6.90 -5.25
C GLN A 116 -3.45 8.32 -5.83
N LEU A 117 -4.23 8.63 -6.85
CA LEU A 117 -4.30 9.96 -7.47
C LEU A 117 -4.85 11.01 -6.49
N TYR A 118 -5.98 10.72 -5.87
CA TYR A 118 -6.67 11.70 -5.03
C TYR A 118 -5.90 12.04 -3.76
N LEU A 119 -5.31 11.05 -3.09
CA LEU A 119 -4.51 11.29 -1.89
C LEU A 119 -3.19 11.99 -2.22
N SER A 120 -2.54 11.63 -3.33
CA SER A 120 -1.36 12.35 -3.82
C SER A 120 -1.69 13.82 -4.06
N TYR A 121 -2.79 14.10 -4.76
CA TYR A 121 -3.29 15.47 -4.93
C TYR A 121 -3.47 16.19 -3.59
N LEU A 122 -4.14 15.57 -2.61
CA LEU A 122 -4.40 16.19 -1.32
C LEU A 122 -3.10 16.53 -0.57
N ILE A 123 -2.12 15.64 -0.60
CA ILE A 123 -0.79 15.85 0.01
C ILE A 123 -0.09 17.05 -0.64
N ILE A 124 0.04 17.02 -1.97
CA ILE A 124 0.73 18.10 -2.72
C ILE A 124 0.00 19.43 -2.56
N PHE A 125 -1.33 19.43 -2.63
CA PHE A 125 -2.13 20.64 -2.43
C PHE A 125 -1.98 21.19 -1.01
N LYS A 126 -1.89 20.35 0.00
CA LYS A 126 -1.65 20.77 1.38
C LYS A 126 -0.32 21.51 1.53
N CYS A 127 0.72 21.06 0.80
CA CYS A 127 2.05 21.65 0.83
C CYS A 127 2.18 22.90 -0.05
N THR A 128 1.61 22.88 -1.27
CA THR A 128 1.86 23.91 -2.30
C THR A 128 0.76 24.96 -2.43
N LYS A 129 -0.48 24.62 -2.04
CA LYS A 129 -1.70 25.42 -2.26
C LYS A 129 -2.01 25.72 -3.73
N ASN A 130 -1.36 25.02 -4.65
CA ASN A 130 -1.54 25.20 -6.09
C ASN A 130 -2.28 23.99 -6.67
N THR A 131 -3.51 24.20 -7.16
CA THR A 131 -4.37 23.14 -7.69
C THR A 131 -3.80 22.51 -8.95
N PHE A 132 -3.35 23.31 -9.91
CA PHE A 132 -2.82 22.83 -11.18
C PHE A 132 -1.57 21.96 -10.96
N PHE A 133 -0.61 22.49 -10.20
CA PHE A 133 0.60 21.75 -9.85
C PHE A 133 0.29 20.45 -9.12
N SER A 134 -0.69 20.47 -8.21
CA SER A 134 -1.08 19.28 -7.43
C SER A 134 -1.73 18.21 -8.29
N ILE A 135 -2.56 18.60 -9.27
CA ILE A 135 -3.15 17.65 -10.23
C ILE A 135 -2.04 17.00 -11.04
N PHE A 136 -1.14 17.80 -11.62
CA PHE A 136 -0.07 17.28 -12.46
C PHE A 136 0.89 16.36 -11.69
N SER A 137 1.29 16.79 -10.49
CA SER A 137 2.19 15.99 -9.64
C SER A 137 1.56 14.68 -9.13
N SER A 138 0.22 14.59 -9.03
CA SER A 138 -0.44 13.37 -8.58
C SER A 138 -0.21 12.18 -9.52
N PHE A 139 0.00 12.44 -10.81
CA PHE A 139 0.32 11.40 -11.80
C PHE A 139 1.67 10.72 -11.53
N ILE A 140 2.65 11.43 -10.97
CA ILE A 140 3.97 10.86 -10.65
C ILE A 140 3.82 9.70 -9.67
N PHE A 141 2.89 9.79 -8.72
CA PHE A 141 2.62 8.72 -7.75
C PHE A 141 1.89 7.53 -8.36
N LEU A 142 1.10 7.76 -9.42
CA LEU A 142 0.38 6.69 -10.10
C LEU A 142 1.28 5.91 -11.06
N ILE A 143 2.11 6.64 -11.83
CA ILE A 143 3.01 6.02 -12.82
C ILE A 143 4.29 5.45 -12.20
N ALA A 144 4.39 5.41 -10.87
CA ALA A 144 5.52 4.79 -10.19
C ALA A 144 5.66 3.32 -10.61
N PRO A 145 6.82 2.89 -11.17
CA PRO A 145 6.98 1.54 -11.71
C PRO A 145 6.65 0.46 -10.69
N ILE A 146 7.03 0.66 -9.42
CA ILE A 146 6.76 -0.26 -8.33
C ILE A 146 5.26 -0.49 -8.10
N LEU A 147 4.42 0.56 -8.21
CA LEU A 147 2.96 0.43 -8.05
C LEU A 147 2.38 -0.42 -9.17
N ILE A 148 2.72 -0.09 -10.43
CA ILE A 148 2.22 -0.79 -11.61
C ILE A 148 2.66 -2.26 -11.60
N TYR A 149 3.93 -2.51 -11.29
CA TYR A 149 4.46 -3.87 -11.16
C TYR A 149 3.72 -4.66 -10.08
N ARG A 150 3.58 -4.10 -8.87
CA ARG A 150 2.92 -4.81 -7.77
C ARG A 150 1.46 -5.12 -8.05
N ILE A 151 0.70 -4.20 -8.62
CA ILE A 151 -0.70 -4.48 -9.03
C ILE A 151 -0.77 -5.58 -10.08
N SER A 152 0.23 -5.66 -10.97
CA SER A 152 0.24 -6.67 -12.03
C SER A 152 0.41 -8.10 -11.52
N PHE A 153 1.13 -8.30 -10.42
CA PHE A 153 1.45 -9.62 -9.87
C PHE A 153 0.73 -9.89 -8.53
N HIS A 154 0.76 -8.95 -7.61
CA HIS A 154 0.19 -9.05 -6.27
C HIS A 154 -0.90 -7.98 -6.11
N ILE A 155 -2.13 -8.29 -6.51
CA ILE A 155 -3.22 -7.31 -6.64
C ILE A 155 -3.47 -6.56 -5.31
N SER A 156 -3.37 -7.23 -4.15
CA SER A 156 -3.55 -6.61 -2.83
C SER A 156 -2.51 -5.52 -2.56
N LEU A 157 -1.27 -5.67 -3.08
CA LEU A 157 -0.20 -4.68 -2.93
C LEU A 157 -0.43 -3.39 -3.73
N GLY A 158 -1.48 -3.32 -4.54
CA GLY A 158 -1.99 -2.06 -5.09
C GLY A 158 -2.47 -1.07 -4.03
N GLY A 159 -2.67 -1.53 -2.79
CA GLY A 159 -3.07 -0.71 -1.64
C GLY A 159 -2.06 0.35 -1.17
N GLN A 160 -1.07 0.76 -1.98
CA GLN A 160 -0.05 1.76 -1.62
C GLN A 160 -0.65 3.13 -1.22
N TRP A 161 -1.88 3.43 -1.65
CA TRP A 161 -2.61 4.60 -1.20
C TRP A 161 -2.80 4.66 0.33
N LEU A 162 -2.74 3.54 1.05
CA LEU A 162 -2.76 3.49 2.51
C LEU A 162 -1.56 4.26 3.11
N ILE A 163 -0.38 4.10 2.52
CA ILE A 163 0.84 4.83 2.91
C ILE A 163 0.63 6.34 2.72
N LEU A 164 0.06 6.74 1.58
CA LEU A 164 -0.26 8.14 1.31
C LEU A 164 -1.28 8.69 2.31
N LEU A 165 -2.30 7.90 2.66
CA LEU A 165 -3.29 8.29 3.67
C LEU A 165 -2.63 8.48 5.04
N GLY A 166 -1.68 7.61 5.43
CA GLY A 166 -0.89 7.76 6.64
C GLY A 166 -0.10 9.08 6.67
N PHE A 167 0.61 9.41 5.59
CA PHE A 167 1.31 10.70 5.46
C PHE A 167 0.33 11.87 5.49
N TYR A 168 -0.79 11.76 4.80
CA TYR A 168 -1.82 12.81 4.82
C TYR A 168 -2.37 13.06 6.23
N LEU A 169 -2.66 12.00 7.00
CA LEU A 169 -3.07 12.12 8.40
C LEU A 169 -2.01 12.83 9.26
N ASN A 170 -0.72 12.61 8.98
CA ASN A 170 0.35 13.31 9.69
C ASN A 170 0.43 14.80 9.34
N LEU A 171 0.06 15.18 8.12
CA LEU A 171 -0.01 16.57 7.69
C LEU A 171 -1.24 17.32 8.24
N LEU A 172 -2.24 16.62 8.74
CA LEU A 172 -3.44 17.23 9.29
C LEU A 172 -3.25 17.60 10.77
N ASN A 173 -3.69 18.79 11.15
CA ASN A 173 -3.65 19.27 12.53
C ASN A 173 -4.91 18.81 13.29
N PHE A 174 -5.05 17.50 13.50
CA PHE A 174 -6.11 16.96 14.35
C PHE A 174 -5.66 16.88 15.81
N ASN A 175 -6.28 17.62 16.72
CA ASN A 175 -5.84 17.65 18.10
C ASN A 175 -6.21 16.36 18.89
N LYS A 176 -7.51 16.06 19.02
CA LYS A 176 -7.95 14.93 19.87
C LYS A 176 -8.31 13.64 19.10
N ARG A 177 -8.83 13.77 17.86
CA ARG A 177 -9.31 12.63 17.06
C ARG A 177 -8.24 11.96 16.18
N LYS A 178 -7.04 12.53 16.09
CA LYS A 178 -5.98 12.01 15.20
C LYS A 178 -5.63 10.54 15.51
N ASN A 179 -5.52 10.20 16.79
CA ASN A 179 -5.19 8.83 17.19
C ASN A 179 -6.29 7.84 16.80
N PHE A 180 -7.55 8.21 16.89
CA PHE A 180 -8.67 7.39 16.46
C PHE A 180 -8.61 7.08 14.96
N TYR A 181 -8.38 8.09 14.10
CA TYR A 181 -8.24 7.86 12.67
C TYR A 181 -7.02 7.00 12.32
N TRP A 182 -5.93 7.11 13.09
CA TRP A 182 -4.79 6.23 12.93
C TRP A 182 -5.11 4.78 13.28
N ILE A 183 -5.82 4.53 14.36
CA ILE A 183 -6.25 3.18 14.75
C ILE A 183 -7.16 2.59 13.66
N LEU A 184 -8.11 3.36 13.16
CA LEU A 184 -8.97 2.91 12.05
C LEU A 184 -8.16 2.58 10.80
N LEU A 185 -7.16 3.39 10.44
CA LEU A 185 -6.30 3.13 9.29
C LEU A 185 -5.46 1.86 9.49
N LEU A 186 -4.93 1.64 10.68
CA LEU A 186 -4.18 0.42 11.01
C LEU A 186 -5.08 -0.84 10.94
N ILE A 187 -6.30 -0.78 11.45
CA ILE A 187 -7.27 -1.88 11.31
C ILE A 187 -7.61 -2.11 9.83
N LEU A 188 -7.87 -1.04 9.07
CA LEU A 188 -8.16 -1.14 7.64
C LEU A 188 -7.01 -1.80 6.88
N SER A 189 -5.77 -1.47 7.22
CA SER A 189 -4.59 -2.04 6.56
C SER A 189 -4.44 -3.54 6.80
N THR A 190 -4.82 -4.05 8.00
CA THR A 190 -4.81 -5.51 8.25
C THR A 190 -5.80 -6.26 7.36
N LEU A 191 -6.88 -5.61 6.94
CA LEU A 191 -7.88 -6.19 6.03
C LEU A 191 -7.50 -6.09 4.55
N ILE A 192 -6.38 -5.46 4.24
CA ILE A 192 -5.87 -5.35 2.87
C ILE A 192 -4.60 -6.20 2.73
N HIS A 193 -3.54 -5.86 3.47
CA HIS A 193 -2.31 -6.64 3.47
C HIS A 193 -1.42 -6.26 4.65
N LEU A 194 -0.82 -7.26 5.32
CA LEU A 194 -0.02 -7.08 6.53
C LEU A 194 1.19 -6.16 6.34
N TYR A 195 1.81 -6.16 5.17
CA TYR A 195 2.96 -5.28 4.89
C TYR A 195 2.60 -3.81 5.08
N PHE A 196 1.42 -3.38 4.62
CA PHE A 196 0.97 -2.01 4.85
C PHE A 196 0.75 -1.70 6.32
N THR A 197 0.30 -2.67 7.11
CA THR A 197 0.14 -2.48 8.56
C THR A 197 1.47 -2.18 9.23
N ILE A 198 2.52 -2.95 8.90
CA ILE A 198 3.87 -2.74 9.44
C ILE A 198 4.41 -1.35 9.01
N MET A 199 4.32 -1.02 7.72
CA MET A 199 4.74 0.28 7.18
C MET A 199 3.99 1.44 7.84
N LEU A 200 2.69 1.30 8.04
CA LEU A 200 1.86 2.32 8.69
C LEU A 200 2.17 2.47 10.17
N PHE A 201 2.54 1.39 10.88
CA PHE A 201 3.05 1.52 12.25
C PHE A 201 4.31 2.39 12.29
N GLY A 202 5.23 2.24 11.34
CA GLY A 202 6.39 3.11 11.23
C GLY A 202 5.99 4.58 11.05
N ILE A 203 5.10 4.87 10.10
CA ILE A 203 4.63 6.24 9.82
C ILE A 203 3.84 6.82 11.00
N TYR A 204 3.07 6.00 11.73
CA TYR A 204 2.37 6.40 12.94
C TYR A 204 3.31 6.71 14.09
N PHE A 205 4.35 5.88 14.26
CA PHE A 205 5.32 6.01 15.34
C PHE A 205 6.24 7.21 15.18
N ALA A 206 6.61 7.57 13.94
CA ALA A 206 7.54 8.67 13.66
C ALA A 206 7.18 10.00 14.36
N PRO A 207 5.97 10.57 14.22
CA PRO A 207 5.61 11.81 14.92
C PRO A 207 5.44 11.63 16.43
N LEU A 208 5.13 10.41 16.91
CA LEU A 208 5.07 10.13 18.34
C LEU A 208 6.47 10.14 18.95
N LEU A 209 7.46 9.55 18.27
CA LEU A 209 8.86 9.57 18.65
C LEU A 209 9.39 11.00 18.64
N GLN A 210 9.10 11.79 17.60
CA GLN A 210 9.46 13.20 17.52
C GLN A 210 8.93 13.97 18.73
N LYS A 211 7.65 13.83 19.02
CA LYS A 211 7.00 14.51 20.14
C LYS A 211 7.54 14.03 21.50
N PHE A 212 7.89 12.76 21.63
CA PHE A 212 8.51 12.22 22.82
C PHE A 212 9.88 12.88 23.08
N MET A 213 10.70 13.08 22.04
CA MET A 213 12.00 13.74 22.16
C MET A 213 11.89 15.22 22.52
N GLU A 214 10.82 15.90 22.06
CA GLU A 214 10.55 17.31 22.35
C GLU A 214 9.96 17.51 23.77
N ASP A 215 8.86 16.81 24.08
CA ASP A 215 8.04 17.05 25.29
C ASP A 215 8.39 16.10 26.46
N ARG A 216 9.16 15.04 26.24
CA ARG A 216 9.49 13.96 27.18
C ARG A 216 8.28 13.32 27.88
N LYS A 217 7.07 13.39 27.29
CA LYS A 217 5.85 12.79 27.81
C LYS A 217 5.78 11.30 27.50
N ILE A 218 6.62 10.51 28.14
CA ILE A 218 6.81 9.06 27.95
C ILE A 218 5.51 8.30 28.07
N LEU A 219 4.79 8.45 29.17
CA LEU A 219 3.57 7.66 29.47
C LEU A 219 2.48 7.82 28.41
N ASN A 220 2.25 9.05 27.91
CA ASN A 220 1.24 9.28 26.89
C ASN A 220 1.63 8.63 25.54
N THR A 221 2.91 8.65 25.20
CA THR A 221 3.41 8.00 23.97
C THR A 221 3.29 6.49 24.07
N ILE A 222 3.76 5.91 25.18
CA ILE A 222 3.64 4.46 25.45
C ILE A 222 2.17 4.03 25.40
N PHE A 223 1.27 4.75 26.08
CA PHE A 223 -0.15 4.43 26.10
C PHE A 223 -0.77 4.42 24.68
N LYS A 224 -0.44 5.40 23.84
CA LYS A 224 -0.94 5.43 22.46
C LYS A 224 -0.43 4.27 21.62
N VAL A 225 0.87 3.97 21.71
CA VAL A 225 1.46 2.85 20.97
C VAL A 225 0.88 1.53 21.47
N PHE A 226 0.82 1.32 22.79
CA PHE A 226 0.24 0.12 23.38
C PHE A 226 -1.21 -0.07 22.94
N THR A 227 -2.04 1.00 22.99
CA THR A 227 -3.44 0.94 22.56
C THR A 227 -3.54 0.57 21.06
N ALA A 228 -2.71 1.16 20.21
CA ALA A 228 -2.73 0.86 18.79
C ALA A 228 -2.33 -0.60 18.52
N VAL A 229 -1.26 -1.08 19.13
CA VAL A 229 -0.80 -2.47 19.00
C VAL A 229 -1.86 -3.44 19.52
N PHE A 230 -2.39 -3.19 20.72
CA PHE A 230 -3.41 -4.07 21.33
C PHE A 230 -4.66 -4.17 20.46
N VAL A 231 -5.18 -3.03 19.98
CA VAL A 231 -6.37 -3.02 19.13
C VAL A 231 -6.12 -3.74 17.81
N VAL A 232 -4.96 -3.50 17.18
CA VAL A 232 -4.62 -4.18 15.93
C VAL A 232 -4.50 -5.70 16.14
N LEU A 233 -3.80 -6.15 17.18
CA LEU A 233 -3.69 -7.59 17.50
C LEU A 233 -5.05 -8.22 17.80
N PHE A 234 -5.93 -7.50 18.50
CA PHE A 234 -7.30 -7.95 18.75
C PHE A 234 -8.08 -8.16 17.45
N PHE A 235 -8.02 -7.20 16.52
CA PHE A 235 -8.67 -7.36 15.21
C PHE A 235 -8.00 -8.42 14.35
N MET A 236 -6.68 -8.56 14.40
CA MET A 236 -5.97 -9.66 13.74
C MET A 236 -6.45 -11.03 14.24
N PHE A 237 -6.70 -11.17 15.54
CA PHE A 237 -7.29 -12.39 16.10
C PHE A 237 -8.69 -12.64 15.53
N ILE A 238 -9.56 -11.64 15.52
CA ILE A 238 -10.92 -11.76 14.97
C ILE A 238 -10.89 -12.13 13.48
N PHE A 239 -9.95 -11.58 12.71
CA PHE A 239 -9.86 -11.80 11.27
C PHE A 239 -9.15 -13.11 10.89
N GLY A 240 -8.57 -13.83 11.84
CA GLY A 240 -7.97 -15.15 11.59
C GLY A 240 -6.51 -15.13 11.16
N TYR A 241 -5.73 -14.14 11.58
CA TYR A 241 -4.29 -14.11 11.39
C TYR A 241 -3.52 -15.18 12.16
N PHE A 242 -4.12 -15.70 13.24
CA PHE A 242 -3.51 -16.72 14.10
C PHE A 242 -3.95 -18.15 13.75
N GLU A 243 -4.76 -18.29 12.70
CA GLU A 243 -5.07 -19.61 12.11
C GLU A 243 -3.87 -20.06 11.26
N THR A 244 -2.95 -20.74 11.89
CA THR A 244 -1.79 -21.31 11.21
C THR A 244 -2.11 -22.71 10.70
N PRO A 245 -1.63 -23.10 9.50
CA PRO A 245 -1.69 -24.47 9.03
C PRO A 245 -0.99 -25.40 10.03
N VAL A 246 -1.59 -26.56 10.27
CA VAL A 246 -1.03 -27.58 11.17
C VAL A 246 0.33 -28.12 10.67
N MET A 247 0.60 -28.06 9.37
CA MET A 247 1.88 -28.42 8.79
C MET A 247 2.78 -27.20 8.65
N SER A 248 3.94 -27.25 9.28
CA SER A 248 5.03 -26.30 9.07
C SER A 248 5.52 -26.39 7.63
N THR A 249 5.07 -25.50 6.77
CA THR A 249 5.72 -25.30 5.47
C THR A 249 7.08 -24.67 5.75
N VAL A 250 8.14 -25.28 5.27
CA VAL A 250 9.47 -24.66 5.30
C VAL A 250 9.38 -23.39 4.45
N SER A 251 9.45 -22.24 5.12
CA SER A 251 9.47 -20.95 4.44
C SER A 251 10.75 -20.89 3.59
N ARG A 252 10.61 -21.10 2.30
CA ARG A 252 11.65 -20.71 1.35
C ARG A 252 11.60 -19.18 1.22
N GLY A 253 12.71 -18.51 1.32
CA GLY A 253 12.72 -17.07 1.06
C GLY A 253 13.52 -16.22 2.03
N TYR A 254 13.79 -16.70 3.25
CA TYR A 254 14.69 -15.96 4.14
C TYR A 254 16.11 -15.99 3.57
N GLY A 255 16.62 -14.79 3.20
CA GLY A 255 17.94 -14.63 2.56
C GLY A 255 17.94 -14.79 1.03
N GLU A 256 16.87 -15.33 0.42
CA GLU A 256 16.68 -15.38 -1.04
C GLU A 256 15.91 -14.18 -1.55
N LEU A 257 14.81 -13.81 -0.85
CA LEU A 257 13.98 -12.65 -1.14
C LEU A 257 14.48 -11.47 -0.30
N LYS A 258 15.39 -10.70 -0.84
CA LYS A 258 16.01 -9.56 -0.13
C LYS A 258 15.90 -8.28 -0.94
N LEU A 259 15.79 -7.16 -0.24
CA LEU A 259 15.93 -5.85 -0.84
C LEU A 259 17.41 -5.63 -1.20
N ASP A 260 17.66 -5.37 -2.47
CA ASP A 260 18.94 -4.84 -2.93
C ASP A 260 18.81 -3.32 -3.05
N LEU A 261 19.70 -2.57 -2.44
CA LEU A 261 19.69 -1.10 -2.51
C LEU A 261 19.94 -0.57 -3.93
N LEU A 262 20.61 -1.36 -4.78
CA LEU A 262 20.81 -1.02 -6.19
C LEU A 262 19.53 -1.19 -7.01
N SER A 263 18.56 -1.99 -6.54
CA SER A 263 17.27 -2.20 -7.22
C SER A 263 16.46 -0.91 -7.40
N ILE A 264 16.75 0.13 -6.62
CA ILE A 264 16.17 1.47 -6.79
C ILE A 264 16.53 2.07 -8.16
N PHE A 265 17.68 1.72 -8.69
CA PHE A 265 18.21 2.17 -9.98
C PHE A 265 18.07 1.14 -11.10
N ASP A 266 17.75 -0.11 -10.76
CA ASP A 266 17.61 -1.20 -11.72
C ASP A 266 16.20 -1.22 -12.33
N PRO A 267 16.07 -0.90 -13.63
CA PRO A 267 14.78 -0.89 -14.31
C PRO A 267 14.34 -2.26 -14.78
N THR A 268 15.11 -3.31 -14.53
CA THR A 268 14.88 -4.64 -15.10
C THR A 268 14.15 -5.53 -14.13
N VAL A 269 13.10 -6.17 -14.62
CA VAL A 269 12.44 -7.29 -13.96
C VAL A 269 12.91 -8.56 -14.68
N ASP A 270 13.56 -9.43 -13.94
CA ASP A 270 13.98 -10.74 -14.44
C ASP A 270 13.07 -11.81 -13.82
N GLU A 271 12.23 -12.42 -14.65
CA GLU A 271 11.29 -13.48 -14.26
C GLU A 271 11.81 -14.87 -14.73
N GLY A 272 13.10 -14.99 -14.89
CA GLY A 272 13.78 -16.23 -15.28
C GLY A 272 13.77 -16.49 -16.79
N THR A 273 12.64 -16.58 -17.45
CA THR A 273 12.53 -16.79 -18.91
C THR A 273 12.25 -15.51 -19.69
N THR A 274 11.74 -14.49 -19.03
CA THR A 274 11.41 -13.19 -19.63
C THR A 274 12.01 -12.07 -18.79
N SER A 275 12.71 -11.14 -19.46
CA SER A 275 13.15 -9.91 -18.83
C SER A 275 12.45 -8.73 -19.45
N THR A 276 11.83 -7.88 -18.59
CA THR A 276 11.23 -6.62 -19.04
C THR A 276 12.05 -5.45 -18.51
N ASN A 277 12.37 -4.50 -19.39
CA ASN A 277 13.11 -3.31 -19.01
C ASN A 277 12.18 -2.09 -19.01
N TRP A 278 12.05 -1.43 -17.86
CA TRP A 278 11.21 -0.26 -17.63
C TRP A 278 11.87 1.07 -18.00
N SER A 279 13.13 1.04 -18.48
CA SER A 279 13.84 2.24 -18.90
C SER A 279 14.66 1.97 -20.14
N ILE A 280 14.60 2.91 -21.10
CA ILE A 280 15.49 2.90 -22.27
C ILE A 280 16.86 3.51 -21.98
N PHE A 281 16.99 4.23 -20.86
CA PHE A 281 18.21 4.96 -20.50
C PHE A 281 19.09 4.21 -19.50
N LEU A 282 18.48 3.40 -18.65
CA LEU A 282 19.19 2.63 -17.64
C LEU A 282 19.26 1.15 -18.06
N LYS A 283 20.40 0.53 -17.77
CA LYS A 283 20.64 -0.89 -18.07
C LYS A 283 20.43 -1.73 -16.83
N ASN A 284 20.22 -3.02 -17.04
CA ASN A 284 20.19 -4.03 -16.00
C ASN A 284 21.43 -3.98 -15.10
N ILE A 285 21.21 -4.08 -13.79
CA ILE A 285 22.26 -4.21 -12.78
C ILE A 285 22.28 -5.70 -12.36
N PRO A 286 23.34 -6.46 -12.73
CA PRO A 286 23.41 -7.89 -12.42
C PRO A 286 23.37 -8.15 -10.91
N GLY A 287 22.63 -9.20 -10.49
CA GLY A 287 22.63 -9.68 -9.11
C GLY A 287 21.46 -9.19 -8.26
N THR A 288 20.53 -8.42 -8.82
CA THR A 288 19.25 -8.11 -8.15
C THR A 288 18.38 -9.37 -8.05
N SER A 289 17.67 -9.53 -6.92
CA SER A 289 16.82 -10.69 -6.71
C SER A 289 15.53 -10.62 -7.53
N ILE A 290 14.96 -11.78 -7.88
CA ILE A 290 13.76 -11.93 -8.72
C ILE A 290 12.58 -11.11 -8.17
N GLU A 291 12.34 -11.11 -6.87
CA GLU A 291 11.30 -10.31 -6.23
C GLU A 291 11.77 -8.91 -5.77
N GLY A 292 13.03 -8.59 -6.01
CA GLY A 292 13.69 -7.36 -5.56
C GLY A 292 13.37 -6.13 -6.40
N PHE A 293 12.44 -6.18 -7.36
CA PHE A 293 12.11 -5.03 -8.19
C PHE A 293 11.56 -3.87 -7.36
N ASN A 294 12.37 -2.81 -7.25
CA ASN A 294 12.05 -1.58 -6.53
C ASN A 294 12.45 -0.33 -7.30
N TYR A 295 12.46 -0.41 -8.61
CA TYR A 295 12.83 0.70 -9.47
C TYR A 295 11.97 1.93 -9.21
N PHE A 296 12.61 3.04 -8.85
CA PHE A 296 11.90 4.29 -8.55
C PHE A 296 11.33 4.99 -9.79
N GLY A 297 11.83 4.66 -10.97
CA GLY A 297 11.59 5.45 -12.15
C GLY A 297 12.56 6.63 -12.28
N LEU A 298 13.04 6.88 -13.48
CA LEU A 298 14.05 7.90 -13.77
C LEU A 298 13.65 9.30 -13.29
N GLY A 299 12.35 9.66 -13.43
CA GLY A 299 11.82 10.94 -12.97
C GLY A 299 11.93 11.13 -11.46
N ASN A 300 11.59 10.10 -10.66
CA ASN A 300 11.69 10.15 -9.21
C ASN A 300 13.16 10.18 -8.75
N ILE A 301 14.04 9.43 -9.42
CA ILE A 301 15.50 9.49 -9.18
C ILE A 301 16.01 10.91 -9.39
N PHE A 302 15.61 11.54 -10.50
CA PHE A 302 16.01 12.94 -10.80
C PHE A 302 15.48 13.91 -9.73
N LEU A 303 14.23 13.79 -9.33
CA LEU A 303 13.64 14.61 -8.25
C LEU A 303 14.35 14.40 -6.92
N PHE A 304 14.73 13.19 -6.61
CA PHE A 304 15.49 12.87 -5.40
C PHE A 304 16.88 13.53 -5.40
N LEU A 305 17.62 13.37 -6.50
CA LEU A 305 18.95 13.97 -6.64
C LEU A 305 18.89 15.52 -6.62
N THR A 306 17.91 16.11 -7.29
CA THR A 306 17.73 17.58 -7.24
C THR A 306 17.38 18.06 -5.84
N SER A 307 16.59 17.29 -5.08
CA SER A 307 16.29 17.61 -3.69
C SER A 307 17.53 17.60 -2.80
N ILE A 308 18.42 16.62 -2.99
CA ILE A 308 19.72 16.56 -2.29
C ILE A 308 20.57 17.80 -2.62
N ILE A 309 20.69 18.15 -3.90
CA ILE A 309 21.45 19.33 -4.34
C ILE A 309 20.88 20.61 -3.68
N ILE A 310 19.55 20.76 -3.61
CA ILE A 310 18.91 21.90 -2.97
C ILE A 310 19.22 21.94 -1.48
N ILE A 311 19.20 20.80 -0.79
CA ILE A 311 19.51 20.69 0.64
C ILE A 311 20.97 21.09 0.88
N ILE A 312 21.91 20.58 0.08
CA ILE A 312 23.33 20.93 0.16
C ILE A 312 23.52 22.43 -0.05
N TYR A 313 22.95 22.99 -1.11
CA TYR A 313 23.03 24.42 -1.42
C TYR A 313 22.50 25.30 -0.27
N LYS A 314 21.34 24.94 0.31
CA LYS A 314 20.78 25.65 1.44
C LYS A 314 21.66 25.53 2.68
N ASN A 315 22.27 24.37 2.91
CA ASN A 315 23.18 24.18 4.05
C ASN A 315 24.48 24.95 3.90
N LEU A 316 24.98 25.14 2.66
CA LEU A 316 26.14 26.00 2.38
C LEU A 316 25.84 27.47 2.68
N LYS A 317 24.62 27.93 2.40
CA LYS A 317 24.19 29.31 2.73
C LYS A 317 23.86 29.48 4.20
N GLU A 318 23.23 28.51 4.83
CA GLU A 318 22.87 28.53 6.25
C GLU A 318 23.44 27.27 6.92
N LYS A 319 24.60 27.36 7.53
CA LYS A 319 25.36 26.25 8.13
C LYS A 319 24.56 25.37 9.12
N SER A 320 23.44 25.87 9.62
CA SER A 320 22.54 25.14 10.53
C SER A 320 21.34 24.49 9.83
N PHE A 321 21.13 24.68 8.51
CA PHE A 321 19.95 24.25 7.81
C PHE A 321 19.72 22.73 7.90
N PHE A 322 20.75 21.94 7.61
CA PHE A 322 20.66 20.48 7.68
C PHE A 322 20.38 19.98 9.09
N LYS A 323 21.05 20.56 10.11
CA LYS A 323 20.79 20.25 11.52
C LYS A 323 19.35 20.56 11.91
N LYS A 324 18.82 21.72 11.52
CA LYS A 324 17.41 22.08 11.77
C LYS A 324 16.42 21.13 11.07
N LEU A 325 16.73 20.73 9.83
CA LEU A 325 15.93 19.77 9.08
C LEU A 325 15.88 18.41 9.79
N LEU A 326 17.02 17.89 10.20
CA LEU A 326 17.13 16.63 10.93
C LEU A 326 16.41 16.68 12.27
N THR A 327 16.69 17.69 13.10
CA THR A 327 16.08 17.78 14.43
C THR A 327 14.55 17.90 14.36
N LYS A 328 14.02 18.60 13.35
CA LYS A 328 12.58 18.74 13.14
C LYS A 328 11.90 17.44 12.65
N ASN A 329 12.65 16.53 12.04
CA ASN A 329 12.14 15.32 11.42
C ASN A 329 12.83 14.04 11.94
N ILE A 330 13.42 14.11 13.12
CA ILE A 330 14.24 13.02 13.66
C ILE A 330 13.48 11.70 13.79
N GLY A 331 12.19 11.76 14.15
CA GLY A 331 11.33 10.58 14.22
C GLY A 331 11.19 9.86 12.89
N TYR A 332 11.00 10.60 11.79
CA TYR A 332 10.95 10.01 10.44
C TYR A 332 12.30 9.47 9.99
N PHE A 333 13.39 10.14 10.38
CA PHE A 333 14.73 9.68 10.06
C PHE A 333 15.07 8.35 10.74
N PHE A 334 14.72 8.20 12.04
CA PHE A 334 14.88 6.92 12.74
C PHE A 334 14.06 5.80 12.14
N ILE A 335 12.81 6.08 11.75
CA ILE A 335 11.98 5.07 11.08
C ILE A 335 12.55 4.67 9.72
N LEU A 336 13.05 5.63 8.95
CA LEU A 336 13.73 5.33 7.70
C LEU A 336 14.90 4.36 7.91
N LEU A 337 15.77 4.64 8.89
CA LEU A 337 16.90 3.77 9.24
C LEU A 337 16.49 2.39 9.75
N PHE A 338 15.31 2.27 10.35
CA PHE A 338 14.81 0.98 10.85
C PHE A 338 14.28 0.09 9.72
N PHE A 339 13.75 0.67 8.64
CA PHE A 339 13.17 -0.05 7.52
C PHE A 339 14.12 -0.21 6.32
N THR A 340 15.33 0.36 6.39
CA THR A 340 16.42 0.12 5.41
C THR A 340 17.45 -0.84 5.96
#